data_c4081d0c7dddeb722d3c029be8d09cd4
#
_entry.id   c4081d0c7dddeb722d3c029be8d09cd4
#
_cell.length_a   1.000
_cell.length_b   1.000
_cell.length_c   1.000
_cell.angle_alpha   90.00
_cell.angle_beta   90.00
_cell.angle_gamma   90.00
#
_symmetry.space_group_name_H-M   'P 1'
#
loop_
_entity.id
_entity.type
_entity.pdbx_description
1 polymer ?
#
loop_
_entity_poly.entity_id
_entity_poly.type
_entity_poly.pdbx_seq_one_letter_code
_entity_poly.pdbx_strand_id
1 'polypeptide(L)'
;CDRTPPCPKFWEWASANYREVLIVPGNHEYYQNYDILANGDSWSREILPNVHYHQNKVVRIDDVDFILSTLWSHIRPEDEYFVHRGMNDFRQILYNGRRFTPADFNTEHKKCLDFIKRSVAESTAERIVVVTHHLPTMAVVAPEHKGNLLNSAFATELGDFIADSRIDAW
;
A
#
# COMPACT_ATOMS: atom_id res chain seq x y z
N CYS A 1 4.29 -17.64 -6.37
CA CYS A 1 3.24 -17.44 -7.39
C CYS A 1 3.85 -16.66 -8.54
N ASP A 2 4.09 -17.35 -9.67
CA ASP A 2 4.66 -16.75 -10.89
C ASP A 2 3.58 -15.93 -11.61
N ARG A 3 3.26 -14.75 -11.08
CA ARG A 3 2.46 -13.81 -11.83
C ARG A 3 3.41 -12.86 -12.53
N THR A 4 3.59 -13.06 -13.83
CA THR A 4 4.16 -12.06 -14.71
C THR A 4 3.29 -10.79 -14.55
N PRO A 5 3.86 -9.63 -14.20
CA PRO A 5 3.09 -8.40 -14.09
C PRO A 5 2.35 -8.15 -15.40
N PRO A 6 1.12 -7.65 -15.38
CA PRO A 6 0.46 -7.21 -16.59
C PRO A 6 1.34 -6.15 -17.27
N CYS A 7 1.40 -6.18 -18.61
CA CYS A 7 2.17 -5.25 -19.44
C CYS A 7 3.71 -5.37 -19.36
N PRO A 8 4.33 -6.49 -19.81
CA PRO A 8 5.79 -6.62 -19.84
C PRO A 8 6.49 -5.47 -20.56
N LYS A 9 5.95 -5.00 -21.68
CA LYS A 9 6.48 -3.86 -22.44
C LYS A 9 6.55 -2.56 -21.64
N PHE A 10 5.62 -2.35 -20.71
CA PHE A 10 5.67 -1.17 -19.82
C PHE A 10 6.86 -1.27 -18.87
N TRP A 11 7.10 -2.45 -18.28
CA TRP A 11 8.22 -2.66 -17.36
C TRP A 11 9.56 -2.58 -18.07
N GLU A 12 9.67 -3.12 -19.29
CA GLU A 12 10.86 -2.96 -20.14
C GLU A 12 11.13 -1.49 -20.45
N TRP A 13 10.08 -0.73 -20.82
CA TRP A 13 10.21 0.70 -21.06
C TRP A 13 10.61 1.45 -19.76
N ALA A 14 9.96 1.17 -18.63
CA ALA A 14 10.29 1.80 -17.37
C ALA A 14 11.73 1.50 -16.95
N SER A 15 12.16 0.22 -17.06
CA SER A 15 13.52 -0.20 -16.78
C SER A 15 14.56 0.52 -17.63
N ALA A 16 14.26 0.74 -18.91
CA ALA A 16 15.17 1.42 -19.84
C ALA A 16 15.27 2.94 -19.62
N ASN A 17 14.26 3.55 -18.99
CA ASN A 17 14.18 5.01 -18.86
C ASN A 17 14.42 5.54 -17.45
N TYR A 18 14.43 4.68 -16.42
CA TYR A 18 14.63 5.07 -15.03
C TYR A 18 15.75 4.25 -14.39
N ARG A 19 16.53 4.89 -13.50
CA ARG A 19 17.60 4.23 -12.74
C ARG A 19 17.03 3.15 -11.81
N GLU A 20 15.94 3.45 -11.13
CA GLU A 20 15.22 2.56 -10.23
C GLU A 20 13.71 2.77 -10.39
N VAL A 21 12.95 1.68 -10.33
CA VAL A 21 11.49 1.68 -10.36
C VAL A 21 10.98 0.93 -9.14
N LEU A 22 10.46 1.70 -8.19
CA LEU A 22 9.93 1.20 -6.94
C LEU A 22 8.40 1.11 -7.02
N ILE A 23 7.85 -0.06 -6.75
CA ILE A 23 6.42 -0.33 -6.90
C ILE A 23 5.86 -0.78 -5.55
N VAL A 24 4.75 -0.22 -5.13
CA VAL A 24 3.96 -0.75 -4.00
C VAL A 24 2.84 -1.64 -4.54
N PRO A 25 2.58 -2.80 -3.92
CA PRO A 25 1.41 -3.59 -4.31
C PRO A 25 0.13 -2.89 -3.88
N GLY A 26 -0.88 -2.91 -4.76
CA GLY A 26 -2.24 -2.56 -4.42
C GLY A 26 -3.07 -3.79 -4.02
N ASN A 27 -4.35 -3.58 -3.70
CA ASN A 27 -5.27 -4.67 -3.37
C ASN A 27 -5.44 -5.66 -4.55
N HIS A 28 -5.37 -5.20 -5.79
CA HIS A 28 -5.52 -6.06 -6.98
C HIS A 28 -4.35 -7.04 -7.18
N GLU A 29 -3.16 -6.78 -6.66
CA GLU A 29 -2.04 -7.72 -6.67
C GLU A 29 -2.35 -8.98 -5.84
N TYR A 30 -3.31 -8.90 -4.91
CA TYR A 30 -3.76 -10.03 -4.09
C TYR A 30 -5.04 -10.71 -4.61
N TYR A 31 -5.62 -10.27 -5.74
CA TYR A 31 -6.79 -10.92 -6.34
C TYR A 31 -6.50 -12.34 -6.85
N GLN A 32 -7.55 -13.06 -7.28
CA GLN A 32 -7.51 -14.45 -7.74
C GLN A 32 -7.08 -15.43 -6.63
N ASN A 33 -7.60 -15.24 -5.43
CA ASN A 33 -7.35 -16.09 -4.27
C ASN A 33 -5.88 -16.11 -3.81
N TYR A 34 -5.16 -15.01 -3.99
CA TYR A 34 -3.84 -14.88 -3.39
C TYR A 34 -3.98 -14.66 -1.88
N ASP A 35 -3.18 -15.35 -1.08
CA ASP A 35 -3.16 -15.18 0.37
C ASP A 35 -2.17 -14.05 0.72
N ILE A 36 -2.67 -13.01 1.38
CA ILE A 36 -1.83 -11.85 1.78
C ILE A 36 -0.64 -12.31 2.62
N LEU A 37 -0.83 -13.31 3.48
CA LEU A 37 0.21 -13.79 4.39
C LEU A 37 1.24 -14.71 3.71
N ALA A 38 1.06 -15.09 2.45
CA ALA A 38 1.94 -16.02 1.75
C ALA A 38 3.41 -15.58 1.69
N ASN A 39 3.65 -14.27 1.65
CA ASN A 39 5.01 -13.70 1.62
C ASN A 39 5.44 -13.06 2.95
N GLY A 40 4.61 -13.16 3.99
CA GLY A 40 4.81 -12.45 5.25
C GLY A 40 4.48 -10.94 5.14
N ASP A 41 4.70 -10.22 6.25
CA ASP A 41 4.32 -8.81 6.36
C ASP A 41 5.25 -7.85 5.59
N SER A 42 6.46 -8.30 5.25
CA SER A 42 7.49 -7.49 4.59
C SER A 42 8.21 -8.31 3.53
N TRP A 43 8.13 -7.88 2.26
CA TRP A 43 8.72 -8.61 1.14
C TRP A 43 9.11 -7.68 -0.01
N SER A 44 10.01 -8.18 -0.86
CA SER A 44 10.36 -7.58 -2.16
C SER A 44 10.31 -8.64 -3.24
N ARG A 45 9.97 -8.22 -4.46
CA ARG A 45 9.98 -9.09 -5.65
C ARG A 45 10.56 -8.34 -6.84
N GLU A 46 11.62 -8.89 -7.41
CA GLU A 46 12.21 -8.39 -8.65
C GLU A 46 11.29 -8.73 -9.85
N ILE A 47 11.11 -7.75 -10.73
CA ILE A 47 10.48 -7.90 -12.05
C ILE A 47 11.57 -7.83 -13.12
N LEU A 48 12.45 -6.82 -13.01
CA LEU A 48 13.66 -6.62 -13.80
C LEU A 48 14.75 -6.10 -12.85
N PRO A 49 16.03 -6.11 -13.22
CA PRO A 49 17.14 -5.77 -12.32
C PRO A 49 17.02 -4.43 -11.58
N ASN A 50 16.29 -3.46 -12.15
CA ASN A 50 16.03 -2.16 -11.54
C ASN A 50 14.52 -1.87 -11.37
N VAL A 51 13.66 -2.90 -11.39
CA VAL A 51 12.20 -2.78 -11.24
C VAL A 51 11.73 -3.76 -10.16
N HIS A 52 11.29 -3.25 -9.02
CA HIS A 52 10.97 -4.08 -7.87
C HIS A 52 9.64 -3.70 -7.22
N TYR A 53 8.85 -4.71 -6.84
CA TYR A 53 7.80 -4.56 -5.84
C TYR A 53 8.38 -4.57 -4.44
N HIS A 54 7.82 -3.71 -3.59
CA HIS A 54 8.16 -3.61 -2.18
C HIS A 54 6.91 -3.45 -1.31
N GLN A 55 6.74 -4.34 -0.35
CA GLN A 55 5.74 -4.25 0.70
C GLN A 55 6.42 -4.09 2.04
N ASN A 56 6.09 -3.03 2.78
CA ASN A 56 6.68 -2.68 4.06
C ASN A 56 8.22 -2.71 4.03
N LYS A 57 8.79 -1.92 3.10
CA LYS A 57 10.25 -1.77 2.91
C LYS A 57 10.66 -0.30 2.90
N VAL A 58 11.85 -0.05 3.44
CA VAL A 58 12.58 1.19 3.24
C VAL A 58 13.66 0.93 2.19
N VAL A 59 13.68 1.73 1.14
CA VAL A 59 14.73 1.72 0.12
C VAL A 59 15.45 3.05 0.17
N ARG A 60 16.75 3.02 0.51
CA ARG A 60 17.61 4.19 0.47
C ARG A 60 18.16 4.39 -0.93
N ILE A 61 17.91 5.55 -1.50
CA ILE A 61 18.55 5.99 -2.76
C ILE A 61 19.14 7.36 -2.50
N ASP A 62 20.46 7.43 -2.59
CA ASP A 62 21.23 8.62 -2.23
C ASP A 62 20.87 9.08 -0.78
N ASP A 63 20.40 10.30 -0.58
CA ASP A 63 20.04 10.88 0.71
C ASP A 63 18.54 10.77 1.04
N VAL A 64 17.78 9.96 0.28
CA VAL A 64 16.34 9.82 0.41
C VAL A 64 15.97 8.42 0.88
N ASP A 65 15.17 8.32 1.92
CA ASP A 65 14.48 7.09 2.28
C ASP A 65 13.09 7.04 1.62
N PHE A 66 12.90 6.05 0.76
CA PHE A 66 11.60 5.69 0.22
C PHE A 66 10.95 4.62 1.12
N ILE A 67 9.89 4.99 1.82
CA ILE A 67 9.12 4.09 2.69
C ILE A 67 7.92 3.59 1.89
N LEU A 68 7.90 2.30 1.58
CA LEU A 68 7.02 1.68 0.61
C LEU A 68 6.05 0.72 1.30
N SER A 69 4.74 0.92 1.14
CA SER A 69 3.71 0.09 1.77
C SER A 69 2.40 0.14 0.99
N THR A 70 1.60 -0.92 1.01
CA THR A 70 0.20 -0.87 0.56
C THR A 70 -0.60 0.14 1.39
N LEU A 71 -0.24 0.34 2.66
CA LEU A 71 -0.93 1.05 3.74
C LEU A 71 -2.24 0.36 4.13
N TRP A 72 -3.03 -0.12 3.15
CA TRP A 72 -4.44 -0.39 3.35
C TRP A 72 -5.12 0.86 3.94
N SER A 73 -6.39 0.80 4.29
CA SER A 73 -7.05 1.89 5.01
C SER A 73 -7.84 1.34 6.18
N HIS A 74 -8.36 2.21 7.03
CA HIS A 74 -9.14 1.78 8.18
C HIS A 74 -10.64 1.85 7.86
N ILE A 75 -11.27 0.68 7.69
CA ILE A 75 -12.71 0.56 7.49
C ILE A 75 -13.39 0.90 8.82
N ARG A 76 -14.23 1.93 8.82
CA ARG A 76 -14.99 2.34 10.00
C ARG A 76 -16.10 1.34 10.29
N PRO A 77 -16.46 1.10 11.56
CA PRO A 77 -17.52 0.15 11.94
C PRO A 77 -18.86 0.43 11.23
N GLU A 78 -19.23 1.70 11.09
CA GLU A 78 -20.46 2.11 10.44
C GLU A 78 -20.50 1.84 8.92
N ASP A 79 -19.34 1.75 8.27
CA ASP A 79 -19.21 1.50 6.83
C ASP A 79 -19.02 0.00 6.52
N GLU A 80 -18.69 -0.83 7.50
CA GLU A 80 -18.25 -2.21 7.31
C GLU A 80 -19.22 -3.03 6.46
N TYR A 81 -20.52 -2.92 6.71
CA TYR A 81 -21.53 -3.66 5.96
C TYR A 81 -21.51 -3.31 4.45
N PHE A 82 -21.44 -2.02 4.13
CA PHE A 82 -21.45 -1.54 2.75
C PHE A 82 -20.14 -1.87 2.05
N VAL A 83 -19.02 -1.67 2.73
CA VAL A 83 -17.69 -1.98 2.22
C VAL A 83 -17.54 -3.48 1.95
N HIS A 84 -17.94 -4.34 2.91
CA HIS A 84 -17.86 -5.79 2.75
C HIS A 84 -18.68 -6.29 1.55
N ARG A 85 -19.84 -5.70 1.32
CA ARG A 85 -20.69 -6.06 0.17
C ARG A 85 -20.26 -5.45 -1.14
N GLY A 86 -19.72 -4.23 -1.10
CA GLY A 86 -19.40 -3.43 -2.29
C GLY A 86 -18.04 -3.75 -2.91
N MET A 87 -17.07 -4.24 -2.12
CA MET A 87 -15.72 -4.47 -2.62
C MET A 87 -15.46 -5.93 -3.01
N ASN A 88 -14.74 -6.10 -4.11
CA ASN A 88 -14.33 -7.43 -4.59
C ASN A 88 -13.21 -8.05 -3.77
N ASP A 89 -12.48 -7.27 -3.00
CA ASP A 89 -11.39 -7.70 -2.11
C ASP A 89 -11.82 -8.89 -1.25
N PHE A 90 -12.99 -8.81 -0.64
CA PHE A 90 -13.53 -9.84 0.25
C PHE A 90 -14.00 -11.12 -0.49
N ARG A 91 -14.04 -11.09 -1.83
CA ARG A 91 -14.35 -12.23 -2.70
C ARG A 91 -13.12 -12.80 -3.40
N GLN A 92 -12.10 -11.96 -3.58
CA GLN A 92 -10.95 -12.26 -4.44
C GLN A 92 -9.66 -12.54 -3.66
N ILE A 93 -9.56 -12.12 -2.39
CA ILE A 93 -8.36 -12.21 -1.58
C ILE A 93 -8.54 -13.29 -0.51
N LEU A 94 -7.44 -13.97 -0.16
CA LEU A 94 -7.37 -14.88 0.97
C LEU A 94 -6.51 -14.29 2.09
N TYR A 95 -6.80 -14.73 3.31
CA TYR A 95 -6.08 -14.41 4.52
C TYR A 95 -5.98 -15.67 5.40
N ASN A 96 -4.79 -16.23 5.52
CA ASN A 96 -4.56 -17.50 6.21
C ASN A 96 -5.49 -18.63 5.71
N GLY A 97 -5.57 -18.79 4.39
CA GLY A 97 -6.35 -19.84 3.73
C GLY A 97 -7.87 -19.63 3.68
N ARG A 98 -8.42 -18.58 4.29
CA ARG A 98 -9.85 -18.22 4.25
C ARG A 98 -10.10 -16.90 3.54
N ARG A 99 -11.36 -16.58 3.29
CA ARG A 99 -11.72 -15.27 2.71
C ARG A 99 -11.28 -14.13 3.62
N PHE A 100 -10.74 -13.09 2.97
CA PHE A 100 -10.39 -11.82 3.58
C PHE A 100 -11.64 -11.15 4.16
N THR A 101 -11.51 -10.48 5.29
CA THR A 101 -12.62 -9.80 5.98
C THR A 101 -12.27 -8.35 6.29
N PRO A 102 -13.26 -7.48 6.60
CA PRO A 102 -12.97 -6.12 7.05
C PRO A 102 -12.09 -6.05 8.30
N ALA A 103 -12.20 -7.01 9.21
CA ALA A 103 -11.34 -7.09 10.38
C ALA A 103 -9.88 -7.40 10.00
N ASP A 104 -9.66 -8.29 9.02
CA ASP A 104 -8.31 -8.56 8.48
C ASP A 104 -7.75 -7.34 7.75
N PHE A 105 -8.59 -6.64 6.98
CA PHE A 105 -8.24 -5.40 6.30
C PHE A 105 -7.71 -4.35 7.29
N ASN A 106 -8.42 -4.14 8.40
CA ASN A 106 -7.99 -3.24 9.47
C ASN A 106 -6.72 -3.73 10.20
N THR A 107 -6.54 -5.04 10.30
CA THR A 107 -5.30 -5.64 10.83
C THR A 107 -4.10 -5.33 9.93
N GLU A 108 -4.25 -5.49 8.62
CA GLU A 108 -3.20 -5.16 7.65
C GLU A 108 -2.91 -3.65 7.62
N HIS A 109 -3.95 -2.81 7.71
CA HIS A 109 -3.76 -1.38 7.87
C HIS A 109 -2.88 -1.05 9.09
N LYS A 110 -3.22 -1.62 10.25
CA LYS A 110 -2.43 -1.39 11.46
C LYS A 110 -0.97 -1.78 11.30
N LYS A 111 -0.68 -2.96 10.72
CA LYS A 111 0.70 -3.42 10.47
C LYS A 111 1.46 -2.46 9.56
N CYS A 112 0.83 -2.03 8.45
CA CYS A 112 1.43 -1.08 7.51
C CYS A 112 1.70 0.28 8.16
N LEU A 113 0.73 0.80 8.92
CA LEU A 113 0.87 2.09 9.60
C LEU A 113 1.95 2.05 10.69
N ASP A 114 1.99 0.97 11.49
CA ASP A 114 3.04 0.78 12.51
C ASP A 114 4.44 0.69 11.86
N PHE A 115 4.54 0.03 10.69
CA PHE A 115 5.77 0.00 9.90
C PHE A 115 6.17 1.41 9.43
N ILE A 116 5.25 2.16 8.82
CA ILE A 116 5.53 3.53 8.31
C ILE A 116 5.97 4.43 9.47
N LYS A 117 5.24 4.47 10.57
CA LYS A 117 5.55 5.31 11.74
C LYS A 117 6.94 5.01 12.31
N ARG A 118 7.27 3.72 12.47
CA ARG A 118 8.59 3.29 12.93
C ARG A 118 9.68 3.68 11.93
N SER A 119 9.48 3.45 10.64
CA SER A 119 10.46 3.77 9.60
C SER A 119 10.74 5.27 9.51
N VAL A 120 9.72 6.12 9.67
CA VAL A 120 9.89 7.58 9.74
C VAL A 120 10.69 7.99 10.97
N ALA A 121 10.39 7.39 12.14
CA ALA A 121 11.08 7.72 13.39
C ALA A 121 12.56 7.25 13.39
N GLU A 122 12.86 6.12 12.75
CA GLU A 122 14.20 5.52 12.70
C GLU A 122 15.06 6.05 11.53
N SER A 123 14.46 6.76 10.57
CA SER A 123 15.17 7.27 9.41
C SER A 123 16.26 8.27 9.78
N THR A 124 17.42 8.08 9.19
CA THR A 124 18.58 8.99 9.25
C THR A 124 18.82 9.72 7.93
N ALA A 125 17.94 9.55 6.94
CA ALA A 125 18.03 10.25 5.66
C ALA A 125 17.81 11.76 5.81
N GLU A 126 18.34 12.53 4.88
CA GLU A 126 18.02 13.97 4.79
C GLU A 126 16.56 14.18 4.43
N ARG A 127 16.01 13.32 3.56
CA ARG A 127 14.63 13.39 3.09
C ARG A 127 13.92 12.05 3.23
N ILE A 128 12.61 12.12 3.45
CA ILE A 128 11.74 10.97 3.57
C ILE A 128 10.57 11.11 2.58
N VAL A 129 10.43 10.12 1.72
CA VAL A 129 9.30 10.00 0.80
C VAL A 129 8.50 8.74 1.15
N VAL A 130 7.23 8.89 1.47
CA VAL A 130 6.34 7.76 1.71
C VAL A 130 5.52 7.48 0.46
N VAL A 131 5.46 6.22 0.04
CA VAL A 131 4.68 5.79 -1.14
C VAL A 131 3.71 4.71 -0.72
N THR A 132 2.42 4.97 -0.93
CA THR A 132 1.36 4.02 -0.57
C THR A 132 0.34 3.86 -1.70
N HIS A 133 -0.35 2.72 -1.69
CA HIS A 133 -1.47 2.47 -2.61
C HIS A 133 -2.75 3.13 -2.12
N HIS A 134 -3.10 2.96 -0.84
CA HIS A 134 -4.26 3.63 -0.27
C HIS A 134 -3.91 5.06 0.15
N LEU A 135 -4.92 5.93 0.11
CA LEU A 135 -4.76 7.36 0.38
C LEU A 135 -4.53 7.61 1.88
N PRO A 136 -3.55 8.46 2.24
CA PRO A 136 -3.23 8.72 3.63
C PRO A 136 -4.15 9.76 4.30
N THR A 137 -4.99 10.47 3.54
CA THR A 137 -5.90 11.48 4.06
C THR A 137 -7.13 11.65 3.17
N MET A 138 -8.24 12.01 3.78
CA MET A 138 -9.48 12.37 3.06
C MET A 138 -9.33 13.65 2.25
N ALA A 139 -8.32 14.47 2.51
CA ALA A 139 -8.08 15.72 1.78
C ALA A 139 -7.78 15.51 0.29
N VAL A 140 -7.15 14.37 -0.05
CA VAL A 140 -6.79 14.03 -1.45
C VAL A 140 -7.86 13.19 -2.17
N VAL A 141 -8.98 12.88 -1.52
CA VAL A 141 -10.12 12.23 -2.16
C VAL A 141 -10.78 13.22 -3.12
N ALA A 142 -10.94 12.80 -4.38
CA ALA A 142 -11.55 13.65 -5.42
C ALA A 142 -12.96 14.10 -5.01
N PRO A 143 -13.36 15.36 -5.32
CA PRO A 143 -14.64 15.93 -4.87
C PRO A 143 -15.85 15.06 -5.19
N GLU A 144 -15.89 14.43 -6.37
CA GLU A 144 -16.96 13.56 -6.82
C GLU A 144 -17.12 12.27 -6.01
N HIS A 145 -16.10 11.87 -5.25
CA HIS A 145 -16.13 10.70 -4.38
C HIS A 145 -16.34 11.02 -2.91
N LYS A 146 -16.35 12.31 -2.54
CA LYS A 146 -16.58 12.71 -1.15
C LYS A 146 -17.94 12.26 -0.66
N GLY A 147 -17.99 11.68 0.55
CA GLY A 147 -19.24 11.16 1.14
C GLY A 147 -19.66 9.78 0.65
N ASN A 148 -18.90 9.11 -0.21
CA ASN A 148 -19.16 7.73 -0.59
C ASN A 148 -18.95 6.80 0.61
N LEU A 149 -19.89 5.85 0.84
CA LEU A 149 -19.82 4.88 1.93
C LEU A 149 -18.63 3.91 1.85
N LEU A 150 -17.98 3.82 0.68
CA LEU A 150 -16.79 3.00 0.49
C LEU A 150 -15.49 3.74 0.82
N ASN A 151 -15.53 5.05 1.08
CA ASN A 151 -14.31 5.85 1.22
C ASN A 151 -13.37 5.38 2.34
N SER A 152 -13.91 4.82 3.43
CA SER A 152 -13.09 4.29 4.51
C SER A 152 -12.24 3.07 4.09
N ALA A 153 -12.54 2.44 2.94
CA ALA A 153 -11.72 1.39 2.36
C ALA A 153 -10.67 1.91 1.35
N PHE A 154 -10.68 3.19 1.02
CA PHE A 154 -9.73 3.80 0.07
C PHE A 154 -8.82 4.83 0.70
N ALA A 155 -9.28 5.47 1.79
CA ALA A 155 -8.56 6.53 2.45
C ALA A 155 -8.67 6.41 3.97
N THR A 156 -7.57 6.70 4.65
CA THR A 156 -7.51 6.83 6.12
C THR A 156 -7.04 8.24 6.46
N GLU A 157 -7.41 8.76 7.64
CA GLU A 157 -7.02 10.13 8.00
C GLU A 157 -5.76 10.13 8.85
N LEU A 158 -4.65 10.51 8.23
CA LEU A 158 -3.33 10.63 8.84
C LEU A 158 -2.75 12.05 8.73
N GLY A 159 -3.59 13.04 8.43
CA GLY A 159 -3.14 14.42 8.20
C GLY A 159 -2.32 14.99 9.36
N ASP A 160 -2.74 14.78 10.60
CA ASP A 160 -2.00 15.25 11.79
C ASP A 160 -0.62 14.54 11.87
N PHE A 161 -0.59 13.22 11.69
CA PHE A 161 0.69 12.48 11.67
C PHE A 161 1.63 13.00 10.59
N ILE A 162 1.12 13.29 9.40
CA ILE A 162 1.93 13.81 8.28
C ILE A 162 2.48 15.19 8.65
N ALA A 163 1.63 16.08 9.16
CA ALA A 163 2.00 17.45 9.52
C ALA A 163 3.05 17.51 10.65
N ASP A 164 2.98 16.58 11.60
CA ASP A 164 3.87 16.53 12.77
C ASP A 164 5.15 15.71 12.50
N SER A 165 5.29 15.11 11.30
CA SER A 165 6.41 14.22 10.95
C SER A 165 7.49 14.95 10.15
N ARG A 166 8.59 14.22 9.90
CA ARG A 166 9.69 14.64 9.00
C ARG A 166 9.46 14.19 7.55
N ILE A 167 8.24 13.84 7.16
CA ILE A 167 7.95 13.38 5.80
C ILE A 167 7.97 14.59 4.86
N ASP A 168 8.83 14.53 3.83
CA ASP A 168 8.93 15.59 2.81
C ASP A 168 7.87 15.45 1.73
N ALA A 169 7.49 14.21 1.40
CA ALA A 169 6.44 13.90 0.44
C ALA A 169 5.73 12.59 0.77
N TRP A 170 4.43 12.57 0.48
CA TRP A 170 3.62 11.35 0.53
C TRP A 170 2.79 11.23 -0.73
#